data_1dcb2673c6f2cc9f58757511a8fa5a83
#
_entry.id   1dcb2673c6f2cc9f58757511a8fa5a83
#
_cell.length_a   1.000
_cell.length_b   1.000
_cell.length_c   1.000
_cell.angle_alpha   90.00
_cell.angle_beta   90.00
_cell.angle_gamma   90.00
#
_symmetry.space_group_name_H-M   'P 1'
#
loop_
_entity.id
_entity.type
_entity.pdbx_description
1 polymer ?
#
loop_
_entity_poly.entity_id
_entity_poly.type
_entity_poly.pdbx_seq_one_letter_code
_entity_poly.pdbx_strand_id
1 'polypeptide(L)'
;IYYRTLRDYFRLKELSGEAESFLVVGGGFIGAEVAASLRIAGKKVTMIFPEKSIGSRVYPRDLSLYITDYYRRKGVEILAGETVKNIEEGDGKTVVTIGTGEKLMVDGVVAGIGIHPNVELAERASLTVDQGIQVDRYLRASSKDIYAAGDVATFPSEFLGRRVRLEHEDNAAAMGRTAGRNMAGAEEAYT
;
A
#
# COMPACT_ATOMS: atom_id res chain seq x y z
N ILE A 1 -2.79 -2.42 -13.95
CA ILE A 1 -2.48 -1.09 -13.38
C ILE A 1 -1.85 -1.29 -12.01
N TYR A 2 -0.62 -0.82 -11.79
CA TYR A 2 -0.07 -0.64 -10.44
C TYR A 2 -0.63 0.67 -9.89
N TYR A 3 -1.45 0.57 -8.83
CA TYR A 3 -2.19 1.74 -8.32
C TYR A 3 -1.33 2.54 -7.34
N ARG A 4 -0.72 3.65 -7.82
CA ARG A 4 0.18 4.47 -7.01
C ARG A 4 0.06 5.98 -7.27
N THR A 5 -0.24 6.41 -8.49
CA THR A 5 -0.21 7.80 -8.90
C THR A 5 -1.59 8.30 -9.32
N LEU A 6 -1.75 9.64 -9.40
CA LEU A 6 -2.95 10.26 -9.94
C LEU A 6 -3.24 9.79 -11.39
N ARG A 7 -2.20 9.52 -12.17
CA ARG A 7 -2.33 8.97 -13.52
C ARG A 7 -2.96 7.57 -13.49
N ASP A 8 -2.57 6.73 -12.52
CA ASP A 8 -3.14 5.38 -12.37
C ASP A 8 -4.62 5.45 -11.97
N TYR A 9 -4.98 6.44 -11.14
CA TYR A 9 -6.38 6.72 -10.80
C TYR A 9 -7.18 7.07 -12.06
N PHE A 10 -6.73 8.02 -12.88
CA PHE A 10 -7.45 8.39 -14.10
C PHE A 10 -7.57 7.23 -15.07
N ARG A 11 -6.50 6.44 -15.23
CA ARG A 11 -6.52 5.24 -16.07
C ARG A 11 -7.51 4.19 -15.55
N LEU A 12 -7.57 3.96 -14.23
CA LEU A 12 -8.55 3.06 -13.64
C LEU A 12 -9.97 3.58 -13.79
N LYS A 13 -10.18 4.88 -13.61
CA LYS A 13 -11.48 5.52 -13.76
C LYS A 13 -12.00 5.37 -15.19
N GLU A 14 -11.17 5.64 -16.20
CA GLU A 14 -11.50 5.47 -17.61
C GLU A 14 -11.83 4.00 -17.92
N LEU A 15 -10.95 3.07 -17.56
CA LEU A 15 -11.17 1.64 -17.76
C LEU A 15 -12.45 1.18 -17.06
N SER A 16 -12.76 1.65 -15.86
CA SER A 16 -13.98 1.28 -15.15
C SER A 16 -15.27 1.77 -15.80
N GLY A 17 -15.20 2.75 -16.72
CA GLY A 17 -16.33 3.18 -17.52
C GLY A 17 -16.77 2.12 -18.55
N GLU A 18 -15.85 1.33 -19.05
CA GLU A 18 -16.07 0.35 -20.12
C GLU A 18 -16.02 -1.10 -19.62
N ALA A 19 -15.20 -1.38 -18.63
CA ALA A 19 -14.97 -2.71 -18.06
C ALA A 19 -16.05 -3.11 -17.04
N GLU A 20 -16.38 -4.40 -17.00
CA GLU A 20 -17.36 -4.98 -16.08
C GLU A 20 -16.74 -5.81 -14.96
N SER A 21 -15.55 -6.36 -15.18
CA SER A 21 -14.88 -7.30 -14.26
C SER A 21 -13.44 -6.94 -13.97
N PHE A 22 -13.06 -7.01 -12.70
CA PHE A 22 -11.73 -6.64 -12.23
C PHE A 22 -11.13 -7.70 -11.31
N LEU A 23 -9.85 -7.98 -11.51
CA LEU A 23 -9.02 -8.67 -10.53
C LEU A 23 -8.20 -7.62 -9.75
N VAL A 24 -8.33 -7.62 -8.44
CA VAL A 24 -7.50 -6.81 -7.54
C VAL A 24 -6.47 -7.71 -6.87
N VAL A 25 -5.20 -7.46 -7.14
CA VAL A 25 -4.08 -8.23 -6.59
C VAL A 25 -3.54 -7.50 -5.35
N GLY A 26 -3.64 -8.14 -4.19
CA GLY A 26 -3.22 -7.65 -2.89
C GLY A 26 -4.35 -7.46 -1.90
N GLY A 27 -4.14 -7.94 -0.67
CA GLY A 27 -5.09 -7.88 0.45
C GLY A 27 -4.77 -6.79 1.48
N GLY A 28 -3.89 -5.83 1.15
CA GLY A 28 -3.56 -4.67 1.98
C GLY A 28 -4.55 -3.50 1.83
N PHE A 29 -4.23 -2.33 2.40
CA PHE A 29 -5.09 -1.13 2.37
C PHE A 29 -5.50 -0.75 0.95
N ILE A 30 -4.53 -0.54 0.05
CA ILE A 30 -4.81 -0.10 -1.32
C ILE A 30 -5.69 -1.12 -2.06
N GLY A 31 -5.37 -2.42 -1.96
CA GLY A 31 -6.16 -3.47 -2.60
C GLY A 31 -7.60 -3.51 -2.06
N ALA A 32 -7.79 -3.41 -0.75
CA ALA A 32 -9.11 -3.40 -0.13
C ALA A 32 -9.92 -2.16 -0.57
N GLU A 33 -9.34 -0.97 -0.52
CA GLU A 33 -10.03 0.27 -0.91
C GLU A 33 -10.42 0.30 -2.39
N VAL A 34 -9.52 -0.14 -3.28
CA VAL A 34 -9.81 -0.26 -4.71
C VAL A 34 -10.90 -1.26 -4.97
N ALA A 35 -10.85 -2.44 -4.33
CA ALA A 35 -11.89 -3.46 -4.46
C ALA A 35 -13.27 -2.95 -3.98
N ALA A 36 -13.30 -2.25 -2.85
CA ALA A 36 -14.53 -1.63 -2.33
C ALA A 36 -15.08 -0.58 -3.31
N SER A 37 -14.21 0.30 -3.81
CA SER A 37 -14.61 1.37 -4.74
C SER A 37 -15.17 0.82 -6.06
N LEU A 38 -14.50 -0.18 -6.65
CA LEU A 38 -14.99 -0.86 -7.85
C LEU A 38 -16.30 -1.59 -7.59
N ARG A 39 -16.46 -2.24 -6.43
CA ARG A 39 -17.71 -2.92 -6.07
C ARG A 39 -18.86 -1.94 -5.87
N ILE A 40 -18.62 -0.78 -5.25
CA ILE A 40 -19.59 0.32 -5.10
C ILE A 40 -20.00 0.87 -6.49
N ALA A 41 -19.04 0.95 -7.42
CA ALA A 41 -19.31 1.32 -8.81
C ALA A 41 -20.03 0.22 -9.63
N GLY A 42 -20.50 -0.87 -8.99
CA GLY A 42 -21.29 -1.93 -9.62
C GLY A 42 -20.47 -2.98 -10.36
N LYS A 43 -19.14 -2.96 -10.27
CA LYS A 43 -18.28 -3.89 -11.01
C LYS A 43 -18.21 -5.27 -10.33
N LYS A 44 -17.94 -6.32 -11.13
CA LYS A 44 -17.58 -7.64 -10.61
C LYS A 44 -16.13 -7.58 -10.15
N VAL A 45 -15.88 -7.93 -8.89
CA VAL A 45 -14.53 -7.81 -8.30
C VAL A 45 -14.13 -9.14 -7.68
N THR A 46 -12.97 -9.62 -8.09
CA THR A 46 -12.25 -10.73 -7.46
C THR A 46 -10.99 -10.17 -6.83
N MET A 47 -10.73 -10.46 -5.55
CA MET A 47 -9.45 -10.16 -4.89
C MET A 47 -8.62 -11.42 -4.77
N ILE A 48 -7.31 -11.29 -5.03
CA ILE A 48 -6.33 -12.38 -4.87
C ILE A 48 -5.13 -11.91 -4.04
N PHE A 49 -4.73 -12.69 -3.05
CA PHE A 49 -3.57 -12.40 -2.20
C PHE A 49 -3.10 -13.66 -1.46
N PRO A 50 -1.78 -13.76 -1.14
CA PRO A 50 -1.19 -14.95 -0.51
C PRO A 50 -1.56 -15.13 0.97
N GLU A 51 -2.01 -14.07 1.63
CA GLU A 51 -2.41 -14.12 3.03
C GLU A 51 -3.77 -14.84 3.20
N LYS A 52 -4.10 -15.20 4.44
CA LYS A 52 -5.36 -15.91 4.77
C LYS A 52 -6.59 -15.00 4.81
N SER A 53 -6.39 -13.69 4.94
CA SER A 53 -7.45 -12.70 5.10
C SER A 53 -6.98 -11.28 4.76
N ILE A 54 -7.92 -10.39 4.44
CA ILE A 54 -7.65 -8.97 4.15
C ILE A 54 -7.03 -8.31 5.39
N GLY A 55 -5.92 -7.58 5.19
CA GLY A 55 -5.26 -6.82 6.24
C GLY A 55 -4.58 -7.67 7.33
N SER A 56 -4.34 -8.96 7.10
CA SER A 56 -3.78 -9.88 8.11
C SER A 56 -2.36 -9.55 8.58
N ARG A 57 -1.65 -8.65 7.88
CA ARG A 57 -0.34 -8.12 8.31
C ARG A 57 -0.46 -6.95 9.30
N VAL A 58 -1.65 -6.35 9.42
CA VAL A 58 -1.88 -5.11 10.17
C VAL A 58 -2.92 -5.30 11.26
N TYR A 59 -3.98 -6.03 10.98
CA TYR A 59 -5.08 -6.23 11.92
C TYR A 59 -4.92 -7.52 12.74
N PRO A 60 -5.46 -7.57 13.96
CA PRO A 60 -5.68 -8.81 14.69
C PRO A 60 -6.48 -9.81 13.84
N ARG A 61 -6.24 -11.10 14.08
CA ARG A 61 -6.77 -12.19 13.26
C ARG A 61 -8.31 -12.16 13.15
N ASP A 62 -9.00 -11.96 14.24
CA ASP A 62 -10.46 -11.93 14.32
C ASP A 62 -11.04 -10.78 13.50
N LEU A 63 -10.46 -9.58 13.61
CA LEU A 63 -10.85 -8.42 12.82
C LEU A 63 -10.58 -8.64 11.32
N SER A 64 -9.41 -9.19 10.99
CA SER A 64 -9.04 -9.48 9.60
C SER A 64 -9.98 -10.49 8.94
N LEU A 65 -10.39 -11.53 9.67
CA LEU A 65 -11.39 -12.51 9.20
C LEU A 65 -12.78 -11.85 9.06
N TYR A 66 -13.18 -11.04 10.03
CA TYR A 66 -14.46 -10.31 9.95
C TYR A 66 -14.52 -9.39 8.73
N ILE A 67 -13.45 -8.64 8.44
CA ILE A 67 -13.35 -7.77 7.26
C ILE A 67 -13.45 -8.61 5.98
N THR A 68 -12.75 -9.74 5.91
CA THR A 68 -12.79 -10.62 4.75
C THR A 68 -14.22 -11.14 4.48
N ASP A 69 -14.93 -11.58 5.51
CA ASP A 69 -16.30 -12.03 5.38
C ASP A 69 -17.26 -10.87 5.05
N TYR A 70 -16.99 -9.68 5.56
CA TYR A 70 -17.75 -8.48 5.19
C TYR A 70 -17.65 -8.19 3.69
N TYR A 71 -16.42 -8.26 3.10
CA TYR A 71 -16.22 -8.09 1.67
C TYR A 71 -16.95 -9.16 0.85
N ARG A 72 -16.91 -10.43 1.27
CA ARG A 72 -17.67 -11.52 0.64
C ARG A 72 -19.17 -11.23 0.64
N ARG A 73 -19.72 -10.81 1.77
CA ARG A 73 -21.15 -10.43 1.88
C ARG A 73 -21.51 -9.23 0.99
N LYS A 74 -20.56 -8.36 0.69
CA LYS A 74 -20.74 -7.25 -0.25
C LYS A 74 -20.54 -7.66 -1.71
N GLY A 75 -20.32 -8.94 -1.99
CA GLY A 75 -20.22 -9.50 -3.34
C GLY A 75 -18.84 -9.36 -3.97
N VAL A 76 -17.80 -9.24 -3.16
CA VAL A 76 -16.42 -9.38 -3.62
C VAL A 76 -16.03 -10.86 -3.51
N GLU A 77 -15.55 -11.45 -4.60
CA GLU A 77 -14.96 -12.78 -4.58
C GLU A 77 -13.57 -12.71 -3.97
N ILE A 78 -13.23 -13.63 -3.04
CA ILE A 78 -11.95 -13.60 -2.32
C ILE A 78 -11.20 -14.92 -2.52
N LEU A 79 -10.07 -14.85 -3.20
CA LEU A 79 -9.11 -15.93 -3.41
C LEU A 79 -7.93 -15.74 -2.45
N ALA A 80 -8.18 -15.99 -1.16
CA ALA A 80 -7.17 -15.90 -0.11
C ALA A 80 -6.26 -17.15 -0.13
N GLY A 81 -4.96 -16.95 0.11
CA GLY A 81 -3.96 -18.01 0.02
C GLY A 81 -3.47 -18.27 -1.40
N GLU A 82 -3.91 -17.47 -2.37
CA GLU A 82 -3.59 -17.63 -3.78
C GLU A 82 -2.68 -16.51 -4.31
N THR A 83 -1.95 -16.80 -5.39
CA THR A 83 -1.04 -15.86 -6.05
C THR A 83 -1.28 -15.82 -7.56
N VAL A 84 -0.90 -14.71 -8.17
CA VAL A 84 -0.84 -14.59 -9.63
C VAL A 84 0.48 -15.18 -10.13
N LYS A 85 0.41 -16.10 -11.09
CA LYS A 85 1.58 -16.67 -11.77
C LYS A 85 1.89 -15.99 -13.08
N ASN A 86 0.87 -15.69 -13.88
CA ASN A 86 1.04 -15.09 -15.19
C ASN A 86 -0.16 -14.21 -15.55
N ILE A 87 0.08 -13.19 -16.37
CA ILE A 87 -0.93 -12.29 -16.92
C ILE A 87 -0.65 -12.15 -18.41
N GLU A 88 -1.64 -12.47 -19.24
CA GLU A 88 -1.58 -12.40 -20.69
C GLU A 88 -2.76 -11.61 -21.24
N GLU A 89 -2.55 -10.88 -22.31
CA GLU A 89 -3.65 -10.28 -23.09
C GLU A 89 -4.18 -11.32 -24.10
N GLY A 90 -5.51 -11.45 -24.18
CA GLY A 90 -6.16 -12.38 -25.10
C GLY A 90 -7.59 -11.97 -25.41
N ASP A 91 -7.94 -11.91 -26.68
CA ASP A 91 -9.30 -11.65 -27.22
C ASP A 91 -10.06 -10.50 -26.54
N GLY A 92 -9.37 -9.36 -26.31
CA GLY A 92 -9.95 -8.17 -25.68
C GLY A 92 -10.13 -8.27 -24.16
N LYS A 93 -9.65 -9.34 -23.55
CA LYS A 93 -9.65 -9.54 -22.07
C LYS A 93 -8.26 -9.86 -21.54
N THR A 94 -8.09 -9.72 -20.25
CA THR A 94 -6.88 -10.14 -19.55
C THR A 94 -7.08 -11.54 -18.98
N VAL A 95 -6.23 -12.47 -19.37
CA VAL A 95 -6.20 -13.85 -18.86
C VAL A 95 -5.16 -13.92 -17.74
N VAL A 96 -5.60 -14.26 -16.54
CA VAL A 96 -4.71 -14.38 -15.37
C VAL A 96 -4.64 -15.83 -14.93
N THR A 97 -3.45 -16.40 -14.94
CA THR A 97 -3.19 -17.74 -14.38
C THR A 97 -2.81 -17.60 -12.92
N ILE A 98 -3.56 -18.25 -12.02
CA ILE A 98 -3.31 -18.25 -10.58
C ILE A 98 -2.45 -19.42 -10.10
N GLY A 99 -2.13 -19.47 -8.81
CA GLY A 99 -1.24 -20.45 -8.18
C GLY A 99 -1.61 -21.90 -8.44
N THR A 100 -2.90 -22.22 -8.41
CA THR A 100 -3.46 -23.54 -8.73
C THR A 100 -3.33 -23.96 -10.20
N GLY A 101 -3.06 -23.03 -11.11
CA GLY A 101 -3.08 -23.22 -12.56
C GLY A 101 -4.42 -22.87 -13.21
N GLU A 102 -5.43 -22.50 -12.44
CA GLU A 102 -6.70 -22.00 -12.94
C GLU A 102 -6.52 -20.67 -13.69
N LYS A 103 -7.34 -20.43 -14.70
CA LYS A 103 -7.34 -19.19 -15.49
C LYS A 103 -8.58 -18.38 -15.21
N LEU A 104 -8.38 -17.13 -14.82
CA LEU A 104 -9.43 -16.13 -14.67
C LEU A 104 -9.40 -15.19 -15.88
N MET A 105 -10.56 -14.88 -16.44
CA MET A 105 -10.72 -13.87 -17.49
C MET A 105 -11.38 -12.63 -16.91
N VAL A 106 -10.71 -11.49 -16.99
CA VAL A 106 -11.19 -10.20 -16.49
C VAL A 106 -10.91 -9.08 -17.49
N ASP A 107 -11.62 -7.97 -17.36
CA ASP A 107 -11.43 -6.79 -18.21
C ASP A 107 -10.26 -5.93 -17.71
N GLY A 108 -9.98 -5.96 -16.40
CA GLY A 108 -8.91 -5.18 -15.84
C GLY A 108 -8.24 -5.85 -14.64
N VAL A 109 -6.94 -5.59 -14.49
CA VAL A 109 -6.15 -6.03 -13.32
C VAL A 109 -5.57 -4.80 -12.63
N VAL A 110 -5.79 -4.71 -11.31
CA VAL A 110 -5.23 -3.64 -10.46
C VAL A 110 -4.37 -4.27 -9.37
N ALA A 111 -3.12 -3.82 -9.25
CA ALA A 111 -2.17 -4.32 -8.28
C ALA A 111 -1.92 -3.29 -7.16
N GLY A 112 -2.19 -3.71 -5.91
CA GLY A 112 -1.86 -3.01 -4.67
C GLY A 112 -1.03 -3.92 -3.77
N ILE A 113 0.18 -4.28 -4.24
CA ILE A 113 1.04 -5.31 -3.64
C ILE A 113 2.11 -4.78 -2.68
N GLY A 114 1.95 -3.56 -2.22
CA GLY A 114 2.88 -2.87 -1.34
C GLY A 114 3.72 -1.82 -2.05
N ILE A 115 4.51 -1.12 -1.25
CA ILE A 115 5.38 -0.04 -1.71
C ILE A 115 6.80 -0.22 -1.16
N HIS A 116 7.76 0.42 -1.83
CA HIS A 116 9.12 0.63 -1.32
C HIS A 116 9.36 2.14 -1.17
N PRO A 117 9.99 2.59 -0.08
CA PRO A 117 10.35 4.00 0.07
C PRO A 117 11.42 4.38 -0.96
N ASN A 118 11.28 5.56 -1.58
CA ASN A 118 12.27 6.09 -2.51
C ASN A 118 13.43 6.70 -1.71
N VAL A 119 14.50 5.95 -1.54
CA VAL A 119 15.65 6.32 -0.71
C VAL A 119 16.92 6.63 -1.50
N GLU A 120 16.89 6.53 -2.82
CA GLU A 120 18.04 6.62 -3.70
C GLU A 120 18.78 7.98 -3.58
N LEU A 121 18.03 9.06 -3.36
CA LEU A 121 18.61 10.38 -3.14
C LEU A 121 19.38 10.46 -1.81
N ALA A 122 18.82 9.82 -0.76
CA ALA A 122 19.45 9.74 0.54
C ALA A 122 20.72 8.87 0.52
N GLU A 123 20.69 7.75 -0.20
CA GLU A 123 21.83 6.86 -0.40
C GLU A 123 22.97 7.59 -1.14
N ARG A 124 22.66 8.33 -2.22
CA ARG A 124 23.64 9.17 -2.93
C ARG A 124 24.23 10.27 -2.07
N ALA A 125 23.46 10.77 -1.10
CA ALA A 125 23.93 11.72 -0.09
C ALA A 125 24.67 11.05 1.09
N SER A 126 24.90 9.74 1.03
CA SER A 126 25.55 8.94 2.08
C SER A 126 24.84 9.01 3.43
N LEU A 127 23.51 9.18 3.42
CA LEU A 127 22.69 9.11 4.63
C LEU A 127 22.49 7.65 5.05
N THR A 128 22.26 7.44 6.33
CA THR A 128 21.93 6.10 6.85
C THR A 128 20.53 5.72 6.44
N VAL A 129 20.41 4.59 5.71
CA VAL A 129 19.15 4.03 5.21
C VAL A 129 19.01 2.60 5.73
N ASP A 130 17.85 2.29 6.30
CA ASP A 130 17.41 0.93 6.67
C ASP A 130 15.88 0.89 6.65
N GLN A 131 15.28 0.24 5.66
CA GLN A 131 13.84 0.23 5.38
C GLN A 131 13.21 1.63 5.24
N GLY A 132 14.03 2.67 5.09
CA GLY A 132 13.72 4.08 5.04
C GLY A 132 14.90 4.92 5.48
N ILE A 133 14.81 6.25 5.40
CA ILE A 133 15.85 7.16 5.87
C ILE A 133 15.82 7.18 7.41
N GLN A 134 16.91 6.78 8.05
CA GLN A 134 17.00 6.83 9.50
C GLN A 134 17.09 8.26 10.02
N VAL A 135 16.20 8.61 10.94
CA VAL A 135 16.22 9.89 11.63
C VAL A 135 16.32 9.72 13.15
N ASP A 136 16.83 10.73 13.84
CA ASP A 136 16.79 10.81 15.29
C ASP A 136 15.39 11.23 15.79
N ARG A 137 15.23 11.44 17.10
CA ARG A 137 13.97 11.90 17.69
C ARG A 137 13.56 13.32 17.26
N TYR A 138 14.47 14.08 16.68
CA TYR A 138 14.20 15.41 16.14
C TYR A 138 13.94 15.39 14.63
N LEU A 139 13.85 14.20 14.05
CA LEU A 139 13.67 13.93 12.62
C LEU A 139 14.85 14.36 11.75
N ARG A 140 16.06 14.50 12.35
CA ARG A 140 17.33 14.74 11.65
C ARG A 140 17.88 13.42 11.12
N ALA A 141 18.30 13.41 9.88
CA ALA A 141 19.01 12.28 9.28
C ALA A 141 20.44 12.18 9.85
N SER A 142 21.26 11.27 9.33
CA SER A 142 22.67 11.12 9.73
C SER A 142 23.54 12.34 9.39
N SER A 143 23.05 13.29 8.60
CA SER A 143 23.61 14.64 8.42
C SER A 143 22.75 15.66 9.17
N LYS A 144 23.39 16.54 9.95
CA LYS A 144 22.71 17.49 10.85
C LYS A 144 21.79 18.50 10.15
N ASP A 145 22.04 18.78 8.88
CA ASP A 145 21.30 19.78 8.09
C ASP A 145 20.22 19.14 7.18
N ILE A 146 20.02 17.82 7.31
CA ILE A 146 19.04 17.08 6.53
C ILE A 146 18.01 16.43 7.46
N TYR A 147 16.74 16.58 7.09
CA TYR A 147 15.60 16.03 7.81
C TYR A 147 14.82 15.10 6.90
N ALA A 148 14.16 14.10 7.47
CA ALA A 148 13.22 13.26 6.75
C ALA A 148 11.93 13.06 7.56
N ALA A 149 10.79 13.04 6.86
CA ALA A 149 9.47 12.92 7.46
C ALA A 149 8.53 12.10 6.56
N GLY A 150 7.49 11.52 7.17
CA GLY A 150 6.48 10.71 6.49
C GLY A 150 6.95 9.30 6.17
N ASP A 151 6.33 8.68 5.18
CA ASP A 151 6.46 7.25 4.85
C ASP A 151 7.90 6.80 4.55
N VAL A 152 8.78 7.73 4.16
CA VAL A 152 10.17 7.47 3.84
C VAL A 152 11.06 7.40 5.08
N ALA A 153 10.61 7.95 6.23
CA ALA A 153 11.42 8.09 7.44
C ALA A 153 11.25 6.92 8.41
N THR A 154 12.38 6.45 8.95
CA THR A 154 12.43 5.45 10.03
C THR A 154 12.89 6.14 11.31
N PHE A 155 12.02 6.26 12.30
CA PHE A 155 12.26 7.02 13.53
C PHE A 155 12.23 6.11 14.79
N PRO A 156 12.90 6.51 15.89
CA PRO A 156 12.83 5.76 17.14
C PRO A 156 11.48 5.99 17.82
N SER A 157 10.76 4.91 18.13
CA SER A 157 9.55 4.94 18.94
C SER A 157 9.90 4.55 20.38
N GLU A 158 9.77 5.48 21.31
CA GLU A 158 9.97 5.19 22.74
C GLU A 158 8.92 4.20 23.25
N PHE A 159 7.68 4.33 22.80
CA PHE A 159 6.59 3.44 23.19
C PHE A 159 6.82 1.98 22.77
N LEU A 160 7.36 1.75 21.55
CA LEU A 160 7.62 0.41 21.03
C LEU A 160 9.04 -0.09 21.33
N GLY A 161 9.93 0.75 21.89
CA GLY A 161 11.32 0.42 22.20
C GLY A 161 12.17 0.04 20.96
N ARG A 162 11.73 0.43 19.77
CA ARG A 162 12.42 0.13 18.50
C ARG A 162 12.17 1.21 17.45
N ARG A 163 12.97 1.17 16.39
CA ARG A 163 12.69 2.01 15.20
C ARG A 163 11.46 1.48 14.46
N VAL A 164 10.66 2.42 13.95
CA VAL A 164 9.46 2.14 13.16
C VAL A 164 9.39 3.04 11.93
N ARG A 165 8.72 2.56 10.90
CA ARG A 165 8.29 3.31 9.74
C ARG A 165 6.78 3.15 9.64
N LEU A 166 6.05 4.25 9.61
CA LEU A 166 4.59 4.26 9.59
C LEU A 166 4.11 4.94 8.32
N GLU A 167 3.32 4.20 7.55
CA GLU A 167 2.71 4.64 6.30
C GLU A 167 1.28 5.13 6.61
N HIS A 168 1.16 6.35 7.13
CA HIS A 168 -0.12 6.94 7.48
C HIS A 168 -0.09 8.47 7.32
N GLU A 169 -1.17 9.03 6.78
CA GLU A 169 -1.28 10.46 6.48
C GLU A 169 -1.06 11.35 7.72
N ASP A 170 -1.71 11.04 8.84
CA ASP A 170 -1.55 11.80 10.08
C ASP A 170 -0.11 11.77 10.60
N ASN A 171 0.53 10.59 10.54
CA ASN A 171 1.94 10.44 10.89
C ASN A 171 2.82 11.32 10.00
N ALA A 172 2.61 11.27 8.68
CA ALA A 172 3.37 12.06 7.73
C ALA A 172 3.19 13.57 7.97
N ALA A 173 1.96 14.01 8.21
CA ALA A 173 1.64 15.40 8.50
C ALA A 173 2.23 15.87 9.84
N ALA A 174 2.17 15.06 10.89
CA ALA A 174 2.76 15.36 12.19
C ALA A 174 4.29 15.45 12.11
N MET A 175 4.93 14.44 11.49
CA MET A 175 6.37 14.46 11.24
C MET A 175 6.79 15.68 10.43
N GLY A 176 6.09 15.99 9.34
CA GLY A 176 6.40 17.15 8.50
C GLY A 176 6.35 18.47 9.29
N ARG A 177 5.37 18.65 10.16
CA ARG A 177 5.28 19.83 11.04
C ARG A 177 6.45 19.90 12.02
N THR A 178 6.78 18.81 12.69
CA THR A 178 7.89 18.76 13.65
C THR A 178 9.24 18.97 12.95
N ALA A 179 9.47 18.31 11.81
CA ALA A 179 10.68 18.52 11.02
C ALA A 179 10.83 19.98 10.58
N GLY A 180 9.75 20.59 10.08
CA GLY A 180 9.76 21.99 9.66
C GLY A 180 10.08 22.97 10.80
N ARG A 181 9.56 22.76 12.01
CA ARG A 181 9.90 23.55 13.20
C ARG A 181 11.38 23.36 13.58
N ASN A 182 11.88 22.13 13.55
CA ASN A 182 13.27 21.82 13.87
C ASN A 182 14.23 22.40 12.83
N MET A 183 13.86 22.43 11.55
CA MET A 183 14.61 23.13 10.50
C MET A 183 14.67 24.65 10.75
N ALA A 184 13.66 25.22 11.40
CA ALA A 184 13.60 26.62 11.79
C ALA A 184 14.27 26.93 13.15
N GLY A 185 14.97 25.95 13.74
CA GLY A 185 15.73 26.11 14.96
C GLY A 185 15.03 25.67 16.24
N ALA A 186 13.87 25.05 16.18
CA ALA A 186 13.27 24.38 17.34
C ALA A 186 14.07 23.10 17.68
N GLU A 187 13.91 22.64 18.92
CA GLU A 187 14.39 21.32 19.38
C GLU A 187 13.22 20.51 19.94
N GLU A 188 12.26 20.25 19.06
CA GLU A 188 11.03 19.52 19.39
C GLU A 188 11.17 18.04 19.07
N ALA A 189 11.07 17.16 20.09
CA ALA A 189 11.10 15.73 19.87
C ALA A 189 9.78 15.25 19.24
N TYR A 190 9.89 14.37 18.25
CA TYR A 190 8.75 13.64 17.70
C TYR A 190 8.48 12.40 18.56
N THR A 191 7.27 12.30 19.13
CA THR A 191 6.82 11.22 20.04
C THR A 191 5.55 10.56 19.54
#